data_1718535b4035fb4e5206431c99c9fe5f
#
_entry.id   1718535b4035fb4e5206431c99c9fe5f
#
_cell.length_a   1.000
_cell.length_b   1.000
_cell.length_c   1.000
_cell.angle_alpha   90.00
_cell.angle_beta   90.00
_cell.angle_gamma   90.00
#
_symmetry.space_group_name_H-M   'P 1'
#
loop_
_entity.id
_entity.type
_entity.pdbx_description
1 polymer ?
#
loop_
_entity_poly.entity_id
_entity_poly.type
_entity_poly.pdbx_seq_one_letter_code
_entity_poly.pdbx_strand_id
1 'polypeptide(L)'
;MAVRQIPVQYARRNSVPGTQSSGMAKRQYIPLKLNASGVMPIIFAQALMFAPATIGSVFGTSSVGQWLQASFSDIFGLWYNILFGLLVVIFTFFYTAITVPTNKMSDDLKRSGGFVPGIRPGNETSEYLDSVMSHITFPGSLYLAVIAVFPAIVVQLIGMQQGWALFFGGTSLLIMVGVAIDTIQQVNAYLLNNHYDGLMKSGSMRSKPTI
;
A
#
# COMPACT_ATOMS: atom_id res chain seq x y z
N MET A 1 -6.72 7.43 4.35
CA MET A 1 -5.59 6.47 4.37
C MET A 1 -4.54 6.94 5.36
N ALA A 2 -4.06 6.03 6.22
CA ALA A 2 -2.98 6.36 7.14
C ALA A 2 -1.65 6.43 6.38
N VAL A 3 -0.92 7.53 6.57
CA VAL A 3 0.35 7.81 5.90
C VAL A 3 1.35 8.24 6.96
N ARG A 4 2.53 7.61 6.97
CA ARG A 4 3.64 8.04 7.79
C ARG A 4 4.47 9.05 7.00
N GLN A 5 4.70 10.22 7.60
CA GLN A 5 5.48 11.29 6.99
C GLN A 5 6.92 11.27 7.53
N ILE A 6 7.89 11.13 6.64
CA ILE A 6 9.32 11.24 6.99
C ILE A 6 9.77 12.65 6.65
N PRO A 7 10.30 13.42 7.62
CA PRO A 7 10.82 14.75 7.33
C PRO A 7 12.13 14.66 6.53
N VAL A 8 12.19 15.41 5.44
CA VAL A 8 13.37 15.55 4.60
C VAL A 8 13.76 17.01 4.53
N GLN A 9 15.03 17.30 4.64
CA GLN A 9 15.60 18.64 4.47
C GLN A 9 16.42 18.67 3.18
N TYR A 10 16.24 19.74 2.40
CA TYR A 10 17.03 19.99 1.20
C TYR A 10 18.08 21.05 1.51
N ALA A 11 19.32 20.78 1.12
CA ALA A 11 20.39 21.78 1.17
C ALA A 11 20.06 22.91 0.18
N ARG A 12 19.81 24.10 0.67
CA ARG A 12 19.50 25.27 -0.15
C ARG A 12 20.72 25.67 -0.97
N ARG A 13 20.67 25.45 -2.27
CA ARG A 13 21.60 26.05 -3.23
C ARG A 13 21.06 27.45 -3.58
N ASN A 14 21.82 28.49 -3.23
CA ASN A 14 21.62 29.91 -3.50
C ASN A 14 20.63 30.66 -2.61
N SER A 15 21.13 31.23 -1.55
CA SER A 15 20.62 32.52 -1.07
C SER A 15 21.28 33.62 -1.93
N VAL A 16 20.50 34.31 -2.76
CA VAL A 16 20.93 35.56 -3.36
C VAL A 16 21.17 36.54 -2.21
N PRO A 17 22.39 37.17 -2.08
CA PRO A 17 22.65 38.12 -1.02
C PRO A 17 21.77 39.34 -1.26
N GLY A 18 20.80 39.61 -0.37
CA GLY A 18 19.98 40.81 -0.42
C GLY A 18 18.47 40.63 -0.13
N THR A 19 17.92 39.43 -0.11
CA THR A 19 16.52 39.24 0.25
C THR A 19 16.42 38.54 1.58
N GLN A 20 16.02 39.28 2.63
CA GLN A 20 15.64 38.74 3.94
C GLN A 20 14.39 37.86 3.81
N SER A 21 14.51 36.69 3.23
CA SER A 21 13.48 35.66 3.38
C SER A 21 13.90 34.77 4.53
N SER A 22 13.21 34.89 5.65
CA SER A 22 13.31 34.06 6.86
C SER A 22 13.72 32.65 6.53
N GLY A 23 14.92 32.25 6.96
CA GLY A 23 15.55 30.97 6.67
C GLY A 23 14.90 29.74 7.32
N MET A 24 13.61 29.56 7.18
CA MET A 24 12.98 28.27 7.47
C MET A 24 13.21 27.37 6.25
N ALA A 25 14.20 26.48 6.35
CA ALA A 25 14.30 25.35 5.42
C ALA A 25 12.94 24.66 5.37
N LYS A 26 12.25 24.75 4.22
CA LYS A 26 10.92 24.18 4.03
C LYS A 26 11.07 22.66 4.23
N ARG A 27 10.63 22.18 5.39
CA ARG A 27 10.61 20.75 5.69
C ARG A 27 9.66 20.10 4.71
N GLN A 28 10.17 19.28 3.86
CA GLN A 28 9.39 18.48 2.95
C GLN A 28 9.20 17.10 3.57
N TYR A 29 8.02 16.52 3.43
CA TYR A 29 7.71 15.23 4.00
C TYR A 29 7.52 14.21 2.87
N ILE A 30 8.16 13.05 3.00
CA ILE A 30 7.89 11.91 2.12
C ILE A 30 6.71 11.14 2.73
N PRO A 31 5.56 11.07 2.02
CA PRO A 31 4.41 10.32 2.49
C PRO A 31 4.60 8.83 2.20
N LEU A 32 4.82 8.00 3.21
CA LEU A 32 4.82 6.55 3.10
C LEU A 32 3.43 6.01 3.43
N LYS A 33 2.78 5.38 2.46
CA LYS A 33 1.45 4.78 2.65
C LYS A 33 1.58 3.51 3.49
N LEU A 34 0.70 3.31 4.47
CA LEU A 34 0.65 2.07 5.26
C LEU A 34 0.39 0.84 4.41
N ASN A 35 -0.45 0.98 3.40
CA ASN A 35 -0.73 -0.07 2.42
C ASN A 35 -0.24 0.38 1.05
N ALA A 36 1.07 0.29 0.82
CA ALA A 36 1.69 0.63 -0.46
C ALA A 36 1.36 -0.41 -1.54
N SER A 37 1.14 -1.65 -1.14
CA SER A 37 0.85 -2.79 -2.04
C SER A 37 -0.60 -2.86 -2.51
N GLY A 38 -1.54 -2.10 -1.89
CA GLY A 38 -2.95 -2.08 -2.27
C GLY A 38 -3.66 -3.42 -2.02
N VAL A 39 -4.43 -3.87 -3.00
CA VAL A 39 -5.23 -5.12 -2.96
C VAL A 39 -4.50 -6.31 -3.61
N MET A 40 -3.40 -6.05 -4.32
CA MET A 40 -2.66 -7.07 -5.09
C MET A 40 -2.23 -8.29 -4.27
N PRO A 41 -1.71 -8.16 -3.03
CA PRO A 41 -1.29 -9.31 -2.24
C PRO A 41 -2.42 -10.33 -2.00
N ILE A 42 -3.65 -9.84 -1.84
CA ILE A 42 -4.81 -10.69 -1.58
C ILE A 42 -5.20 -11.48 -2.82
N ILE A 43 -5.14 -10.83 -4.00
CA ILE A 43 -5.46 -11.49 -5.29
C ILE A 43 -4.47 -12.63 -5.54
N PHE A 44 -3.16 -12.40 -5.29
CA PHE A 44 -2.15 -13.44 -5.47
C PHE A 44 -2.28 -14.56 -4.44
N ALA A 45 -2.54 -14.24 -3.19
CA ALA A 45 -2.82 -15.24 -2.16
C ALA A 45 -4.01 -16.12 -2.56
N GLN A 46 -5.09 -15.52 -3.06
CA GLN A 46 -6.27 -16.25 -3.52
C GLN A 46 -5.97 -17.15 -4.73
N ALA A 47 -5.20 -16.64 -5.69
CA ALA A 47 -4.78 -17.44 -6.85
C ALA A 47 -3.95 -18.65 -6.42
N LEU A 48 -3.05 -18.48 -5.45
CA LEU A 48 -2.20 -19.56 -4.95
C LEU A 48 -2.98 -20.62 -4.17
N MET A 49 -4.12 -20.26 -3.56
CA MET A 49 -4.98 -21.18 -2.85
C MET A 49 -5.62 -22.25 -3.74
N PHE A 50 -5.63 -22.06 -5.06
CA PHE A 50 -6.02 -23.14 -6.00
C PHE A 50 -5.01 -24.29 -6.04
N ALA A 51 -3.74 -24.03 -5.69
CA ALA A 51 -2.69 -25.06 -5.79
C ALA A 51 -2.92 -26.24 -4.82
N PRO A 52 -3.18 -26.07 -3.51
CA PRO A 52 -3.47 -27.17 -2.60
C PRO A 52 -4.70 -27.99 -3.01
N ALA A 53 -5.77 -27.32 -3.47
CA ALA A 53 -6.97 -27.99 -3.93
C ALA A 53 -6.71 -28.84 -5.19
N THR A 54 -5.93 -28.33 -6.14
CA THR A 54 -5.56 -29.04 -7.38
C THR A 54 -4.65 -30.23 -7.07
N ILE A 55 -3.64 -30.05 -6.21
CA ILE A 55 -2.75 -31.11 -5.78
C ILE A 55 -3.56 -32.21 -5.07
N GLY A 56 -4.48 -31.84 -4.19
CA GLY A 56 -5.36 -32.79 -3.51
C GLY A 56 -6.21 -33.62 -4.49
N SER A 57 -6.70 -33.01 -5.57
CA SER A 57 -7.49 -33.73 -6.58
C SER A 57 -6.66 -34.70 -7.42
N VAL A 58 -5.40 -34.35 -7.75
CA VAL A 58 -4.49 -35.19 -8.53
C VAL A 58 -3.99 -36.39 -7.72
N PHE A 59 -3.69 -36.18 -6.44
CA PHE A 59 -3.21 -37.21 -5.52
C PHE A 59 -4.33 -37.84 -4.67
N GLY A 60 -5.57 -37.75 -5.11
CA GLY A 60 -6.76 -38.19 -4.38
C GLY A 60 -6.79 -39.66 -3.95
N THR A 61 -5.94 -40.54 -4.51
CA THR A 61 -5.77 -41.93 -4.08
C THR A 61 -4.87 -42.09 -2.85
N SER A 62 -4.08 -41.08 -2.49
CA SER A 62 -3.21 -41.08 -1.32
C SER A 62 -3.95 -40.51 -0.10
N SER A 63 -3.63 -41.03 1.10
CA SER A 63 -4.20 -40.47 2.35
C SER A 63 -3.91 -38.96 2.53
N VAL A 64 -2.75 -38.50 2.06
CA VAL A 64 -2.37 -37.08 2.06
C VAL A 64 -3.22 -36.28 1.07
N GLY A 65 -3.49 -36.81 -0.12
CA GLY A 65 -4.36 -36.18 -1.11
C GLY A 65 -5.79 -36.03 -0.62
N GLN A 66 -6.35 -37.05 0.02
CA GLN A 66 -7.69 -37.02 0.62
C GLN A 66 -7.77 -35.99 1.74
N TRP A 67 -6.75 -35.91 2.61
CA TRP A 67 -6.71 -34.91 3.68
C TRP A 67 -6.62 -33.50 3.12
N LEU A 68 -5.77 -33.25 2.12
CA LEU A 68 -5.66 -31.96 1.43
C LEU A 68 -7.01 -31.56 0.79
N GLN A 69 -7.64 -32.48 0.07
CA GLN A 69 -8.92 -32.24 -0.55
C GLN A 69 -10.00 -31.90 0.49
N ALA A 70 -10.11 -32.69 1.56
CA ALA A 70 -11.07 -32.44 2.62
C ALA A 70 -10.84 -31.10 3.35
N SER A 71 -9.58 -30.73 3.58
CA SER A 71 -9.23 -29.50 4.32
C SER A 71 -9.31 -28.21 3.48
N PHE A 72 -9.09 -28.30 2.17
CA PHE A 72 -9.00 -27.11 1.29
C PHE A 72 -10.14 -26.99 0.26
N SER A 73 -11.06 -27.98 0.20
CA SER A 73 -12.29 -27.84 -0.61
C SER A 73 -13.29 -26.87 -0.02
N ASP A 74 -13.29 -26.72 1.29
CA ASP A 74 -14.18 -25.78 1.98
C ASP A 74 -13.48 -24.44 2.16
N ILE A 75 -13.93 -23.44 1.37
CA ILE A 75 -13.41 -22.06 1.39
C ILE A 75 -13.60 -21.40 2.76
N PHE A 76 -14.60 -21.82 3.52
CA PHE A 76 -14.89 -21.31 4.87
C PHE A 76 -14.24 -22.16 5.96
N GLY A 77 -13.53 -23.23 5.60
CA GLY A 77 -12.83 -24.11 6.53
C GLY A 77 -11.73 -23.39 7.30
N LEU A 78 -11.46 -23.82 8.53
CA LEU A 78 -10.45 -23.22 9.39
C LEU A 78 -9.05 -23.28 8.77
N TRP A 79 -8.66 -24.44 8.23
CA TRP A 79 -7.35 -24.65 7.63
C TRP A 79 -7.13 -23.80 6.38
N TYR A 80 -8.18 -23.68 5.56
CA TYR A 80 -8.15 -22.79 4.39
C TYR A 80 -7.88 -21.34 4.81
N ASN A 81 -8.61 -20.83 5.79
CA ASN A 81 -8.52 -19.43 6.22
C ASN A 81 -7.20 -19.11 6.95
N ILE A 82 -6.64 -20.05 7.73
CA ILE A 82 -5.32 -19.88 8.36
C ILE A 82 -4.24 -19.77 7.28
N LEU A 83 -4.21 -20.69 6.32
CA LEU A 83 -3.22 -20.67 5.24
C LEU A 83 -3.39 -19.42 4.37
N PHE A 84 -4.63 -19.05 4.05
CA PHE A 84 -4.94 -17.85 3.28
C PHE A 84 -4.45 -16.58 3.97
N GLY A 85 -4.74 -16.41 5.27
CA GLY A 85 -4.27 -15.27 6.04
C GLY A 85 -2.74 -15.20 6.11
N LEU A 86 -2.06 -16.34 6.28
CA LEU A 86 -0.60 -16.41 6.28
C LEU A 86 -0.03 -16.01 4.92
N LEU A 87 -0.59 -16.52 3.83
CA LEU A 87 -0.19 -16.14 2.47
C LEU A 87 -0.39 -14.64 2.22
N VAL A 88 -1.51 -14.06 2.65
CA VAL A 88 -1.75 -12.62 2.53
C VAL A 88 -0.64 -11.82 3.24
N VAL A 89 -0.21 -12.21 4.43
CA VAL A 89 0.89 -11.54 5.14
C VAL A 89 2.19 -11.64 4.34
N ILE A 90 2.57 -12.84 3.90
CA ILE A 90 3.81 -13.07 3.12
C ILE A 90 3.79 -12.23 1.84
N PHE A 91 2.71 -12.29 1.08
CA PHE A 91 2.61 -11.52 -0.16
C PHE A 91 2.58 -10.02 0.06
N THR A 92 2.03 -9.54 1.17
CA THR A 92 2.06 -8.11 1.50
C THR A 92 3.50 -7.63 1.70
N PHE A 93 4.33 -8.39 2.41
CA PHE A 93 5.76 -8.06 2.55
C PHE A 93 6.49 -8.10 1.20
N PHE A 94 6.27 -9.15 0.42
CA PHE A 94 6.88 -9.32 -0.89
C PHE A 94 6.52 -8.18 -1.85
N TYR A 95 5.22 -7.83 -1.94
CA TYR A 95 4.75 -6.75 -2.79
C TYR A 95 5.24 -5.38 -2.33
N THR A 96 5.27 -5.14 -1.02
CA THR A 96 5.78 -3.87 -0.49
C THR A 96 7.25 -3.69 -0.84
N ALA A 97 8.07 -4.73 -0.73
CA ALA A 97 9.48 -4.69 -1.10
C ALA A 97 9.70 -4.37 -2.59
N ILE A 98 8.84 -4.87 -3.47
CA ILE A 98 8.93 -4.59 -4.91
C ILE A 98 8.40 -3.19 -5.26
N THR A 99 7.28 -2.78 -4.65
CA THR A 99 6.58 -1.54 -5.00
C THR A 99 7.31 -0.31 -4.49
N VAL A 100 8.02 -0.43 -3.36
CA VAL A 100 8.76 0.68 -2.75
C VAL A 100 10.27 0.40 -2.84
N PRO A 101 10.92 0.80 -3.94
CA PRO A 101 12.36 0.60 -4.10
C PRO A 101 13.13 1.65 -3.27
N THR A 102 13.41 1.33 -2.00
CA THR A 102 14.09 2.19 -1.03
C THR A 102 15.45 2.67 -1.51
N ASN A 103 16.19 1.82 -2.24
CA ASN A 103 17.48 2.17 -2.84
C ASN A 103 17.35 3.33 -3.85
N LYS A 104 16.37 3.26 -4.76
CA LYS A 104 16.13 4.35 -5.73
C LYS A 104 15.69 5.64 -5.03
N MET A 105 14.83 5.53 -4.03
CA MET A 105 14.40 6.70 -3.25
C MET A 105 15.58 7.37 -2.53
N SER A 106 16.50 6.60 -1.97
CA SER A 106 17.73 7.12 -1.33
C SER A 106 18.64 7.81 -2.33
N ASP A 107 18.83 7.23 -3.53
CA ASP A 107 19.63 7.81 -4.59
C ASP A 107 19.03 9.10 -5.15
N ASP A 108 17.71 9.14 -5.33
CA ASP A 108 16.99 10.33 -5.78
C ASP A 108 17.07 11.47 -4.75
N LEU A 109 16.96 11.15 -3.47
CA LEU A 109 17.21 12.10 -2.38
C LEU A 109 18.63 12.65 -2.43
N LYS A 110 19.61 11.78 -2.57
CA LYS A 110 21.03 12.18 -2.65
C LYS A 110 21.28 13.08 -3.88
N ARG A 111 20.72 12.75 -5.05
CA ARG A 111 20.85 13.56 -6.27
C ARG A 111 20.16 14.91 -6.17
N SER A 112 19.03 14.98 -5.50
CA SER A 112 18.30 16.23 -5.27
C SER A 112 18.87 17.09 -4.11
N GLY A 113 19.93 16.62 -3.45
CA GLY A 113 20.53 17.31 -2.30
C GLY A 113 19.68 17.25 -1.03
N GLY A 114 18.72 16.31 -0.99
CA GLY A 114 17.88 16.05 0.17
C GLY A 114 18.56 15.07 1.13
N PHE A 115 18.34 15.24 2.42
CA PHE A 115 18.82 14.31 3.45
C PHE A 115 17.79 14.18 4.57
N VAL A 116 17.78 13.02 5.22
CA VAL A 116 17.00 12.78 6.41
C VAL A 116 17.80 13.28 7.61
N PRO A 117 17.23 14.15 8.47
CA PRO A 117 17.96 14.67 9.63
C PRO A 117 18.48 13.53 10.53
N GLY A 118 19.78 13.53 10.81
CA GLY A 118 20.43 12.55 11.66
C GLY A 118 20.94 11.28 10.94
N ILE A 119 20.76 11.16 9.61
CA ILE A 119 21.17 9.97 8.84
C ILE A 119 22.03 10.44 7.66
N ARG A 120 23.11 9.71 7.37
CA ARG A 120 23.98 10.01 6.23
C ARG A 120 23.27 9.67 4.91
N PRO A 121 23.34 10.58 3.90
CA PRO A 121 22.75 10.34 2.60
C PRO A 121 23.46 9.17 1.89
N GLY A 122 22.68 8.26 1.31
CA GLY A 122 23.14 7.04 0.63
C GLY A 122 22.63 5.76 1.29
N ASN A 123 23.49 4.76 1.45
CA ASN A 123 23.07 3.42 1.95
C ASN A 123 22.43 3.46 3.33
N GLU A 124 22.90 4.28 4.24
CA GLU A 124 22.30 4.42 5.58
C GLU A 124 20.86 4.95 5.50
N THR A 125 20.58 5.86 4.55
CA THR A 125 19.22 6.34 4.30
C THR A 125 18.33 5.24 3.71
N SER A 126 18.87 4.39 2.83
CA SER A 126 18.15 3.25 2.28
C SER A 126 17.78 2.23 3.35
N GLU A 127 18.74 1.86 4.21
CA GLU A 127 18.49 0.93 5.34
C GLU A 127 17.46 1.48 6.33
N TYR A 128 17.53 2.77 6.61
CA TYR A 128 16.54 3.42 7.47
C TYR A 128 15.13 3.38 6.85
N LEU A 129 15.02 3.70 5.55
CA LEU A 129 13.74 3.62 4.84
C LEU A 129 13.18 2.20 4.83
N ASP A 130 14.03 1.21 4.61
CA ASP A 130 13.67 -0.21 4.63
C ASP A 130 13.18 -0.66 6.01
N SER A 131 13.88 -0.27 7.05
CA SER A 131 13.49 -0.53 8.44
C SER A 131 12.11 0.10 8.76
N VAL A 132 11.92 1.36 8.38
CA VAL A 132 10.65 2.06 8.58
C VAL A 132 9.53 1.39 7.80
N MET A 133 9.77 1.01 6.53
CA MET A 133 8.78 0.32 5.69
C MET A 133 8.40 -1.04 6.28
N SER A 134 9.36 -1.83 6.74
CA SER A 134 9.08 -3.13 7.38
C SER A 134 8.20 -2.98 8.61
N HIS A 135 8.51 -2.00 9.47
CA HIS A 135 7.71 -1.72 10.67
C HIS A 135 6.29 -1.21 10.36
N ILE A 136 6.09 -0.52 9.25
CA ILE A 136 4.77 -0.06 8.82
C ILE A 136 4.00 -1.19 8.12
N THR A 137 4.69 -2.03 7.36
CA THR A 137 4.08 -3.13 6.61
C THR A 137 3.55 -4.22 7.54
N PHE A 138 4.20 -4.46 8.67
CA PHE A 138 3.78 -5.50 9.61
C PHE A 138 2.34 -5.30 10.12
N PRO A 139 1.97 -4.19 10.77
CA PRO A 139 0.58 -3.97 11.18
C PRO A 139 -0.38 -3.85 9.98
N GLY A 140 0.09 -3.33 8.85
CA GLY A 140 -0.69 -3.25 7.61
C GLY A 140 -1.05 -4.63 7.07
N SER A 141 -0.11 -5.57 7.05
CA SER A 141 -0.32 -6.95 6.58
C SER A 141 -1.28 -7.73 7.49
N LEU A 142 -1.13 -7.54 8.81
CA LEU A 142 -2.03 -8.17 9.78
C LEU A 142 -3.47 -7.67 9.62
N TYR A 143 -3.64 -6.36 9.44
CA TYR A 143 -4.95 -5.75 9.18
C TYR A 143 -5.58 -6.31 7.89
N LEU A 144 -4.80 -6.41 6.81
CA LEU A 144 -5.27 -6.99 5.55
C LEU A 144 -5.66 -8.46 5.70
N ALA A 145 -4.88 -9.25 6.43
CA ALA A 145 -5.18 -10.66 6.68
C ALA A 145 -6.50 -10.81 7.48
N VAL A 146 -6.71 -10.00 8.51
CA VAL A 146 -7.96 -10.00 9.28
C VAL A 146 -9.16 -9.68 8.40
N ILE A 147 -9.07 -8.64 7.56
CA ILE A 147 -10.17 -8.29 6.64
C ILE A 147 -10.40 -9.39 5.61
N ALA A 148 -9.35 -10.03 5.10
CA ALA A 148 -9.47 -11.11 4.12
C ALA A 148 -10.17 -12.34 4.69
N VAL A 149 -9.94 -12.66 5.96
CA VAL A 149 -10.55 -13.81 6.66
C VAL A 149 -11.90 -13.47 7.29
N PHE A 150 -12.20 -12.19 7.52
CA PHE A 150 -13.41 -11.73 8.17
C PHE A 150 -14.72 -12.34 7.63
N PRO A 151 -14.95 -12.45 6.30
CA PRO A 151 -16.16 -13.05 5.76
C PRO A 151 -16.34 -14.51 6.15
N ALA A 152 -15.25 -15.27 6.25
CA ALA A 152 -15.32 -16.67 6.69
C ALA A 152 -15.76 -16.79 8.16
N ILE A 153 -15.27 -15.87 8.99
CA ILE A 153 -15.70 -15.81 10.41
C ILE A 153 -17.20 -15.47 10.49
N VAL A 154 -17.68 -14.51 9.70
CA VAL A 154 -19.10 -14.11 9.69
C VAL A 154 -19.99 -15.26 9.25
N VAL A 155 -19.59 -16.02 8.23
CA VAL A 155 -20.35 -17.20 7.76
C VAL A 155 -20.50 -18.25 8.86
N GLN A 156 -19.39 -18.54 9.55
CA GLN A 156 -19.39 -19.54 10.62
C GLN A 156 -20.22 -19.12 11.84
N LEU A 157 -20.21 -17.81 12.18
CA LEU A 157 -20.92 -17.29 13.35
C LEU A 157 -22.42 -17.09 13.10
N ILE A 158 -22.80 -16.60 11.92
CA ILE A 158 -24.20 -16.19 11.62
C ILE A 158 -24.94 -17.28 10.85
N GLY A 159 -24.23 -18.27 10.28
CA GLY A 159 -24.85 -19.34 9.49
C GLY A 159 -25.45 -18.82 8.15
N MET A 160 -24.86 -17.78 7.57
CA MET A 160 -25.32 -17.22 6.29
C MET A 160 -25.13 -18.22 5.15
N GLN A 161 -26.02 -18.17 4.14
CA GLN A 161 -25.83 -18.95 2.91
C GLN A 161 -24.50 -18.60 2.24
N GLN A 162 -23.77 -19.61 1.83
CA GLN A 162 -22.43 -19.50 1.23
C GLN A 162 -22.40 -18.56 0.00
N GLY A 163 -23.47 -18.48 -0.76
CA GLY A 163 -23.57 -17.60 -1.93
C GLY A 163 -23.45 -16.10 -1.60
N TRP A 164 -24.10 -15.66 -0.55
CA TRP A 164 -23.99 -14.26 -0.10
C TRP A 164 -22.63 -13.94 0.45
N ALA A 165 -22.02 -14.88 1.15
CA ALA A 165 -20.70 -14.72 1.71
C ALA A 165 -19.60 -14.64 0.65
N LEU A 166 -19.73 -15.37 -0.45
CA LEU A 166 -18.84 -15.26 -1.60
C LEU A 166 -18.96 -13.92 -2.31
N PHE A 167 -20.19 -13.40 -2.42
CA PHE A 167 -20.45 -12.10 -3.06
C PHE A 167 -19.89 -10.93 -2.22
N PHE A 168 -20.12 -10.95 -0.91
CA PHE A 168 -19.53 -10.00 0.04
C PHE A 168 -18.16 -10.45 0.57
N GLY A 169 -17.62 -11.51 0.00
CA GLY A 169 -16.34 -12.09 0.40
C GLY A 169 -15.21 -11.06 0.40
N GLY A 170 -14.27 -11.20 1.34
CA GLY A 170 -13.27 -10.22 1.69
C GLY A 170 -12.52 -9.60 0.52
N THR A 171 -12.30 -10.36 -0.56
CA THR A 171 -11.61 -9.85 -1.77
C THR A 171 -12.48 -8.93 -2.60
N SER A 172 -13.74 -9.27 -2.86
CA SER A 172 -14.64 -8.43 -3.68
C SER A 172 -14.91 -7.09 -3.00
N LEU A 173 -15.18 -7.11 -1.70
CA LEU A 173 -15.42 -5.91 -0.91
C LEU A 173 -14.15 -5.05 -0.83
N LEU A 174 -12.99 -5.64 -0.62
CA LEU A 174 -11.71 -4.92 -0.61
C LEU A 174 -11.38 -4.29 -1.96
N ILE A 175 -11.63 -5.01 -3.06
CA ILE A 175 -11.44 -4.47 -4.41
C ILE A 175 -12.38 -3.29 -4.63
N MET A 176 -13.67 -3.44 -4.31
CA MET A 176 -14.65 -2.37 -4.46
C MET A 176 -14.27 -1.12 -3.66
N VAL A 177 -13.94 -1.28 -2.38
CA VAL A 177 -13.53 -0.17 -1.52
C VAL A 177 -12.20 0.42 -1.98
N GLY A 178 -11.23 -0.41 -2.38
CA GLY A 178 -9.93 0.04 -2.89
C GLY A 178 -10.09 0.90 -4.14
N VAL A 179 -10.85 0.45 -5.12
CA VAL A 179 -11.13 1.20 -6.36
C VAL A 179 -11.88 2.50 -6.05
N ALA A 180 -12.88 2.47 -5.17
CA ALA A 180 -13.62 3.68 -4.78
C ALA A 180 -12.70 4.73 -4.15
N ILE A 181 -11.81 4.31 -3.23
CA ILE A 181 -10.86 5.23 -2.58
C ILE A 181 -9.85 5.78 -3.60
N ASP A 182 -9.31 4.95 -4.48
CA ASP A 182 -8.37 5.39 -5.51
C ASP A 182 -9.04 6.37 -6.50
N THR A 183 -10.27 6.11 -6.89
CA THR A 183 -11.06 7.02 -7.74
C THR A 183 -11.27 8.37 -7.06
N ILE A 184 -11.66 8.39 -5.79
CA ILE A 184 -11.83 9.65 -5.03
C ILE A 184 -10.50 10.41 -4.94
N GLN A 185 -9.38 9.72 -4.72
CA GLN A 185 -8.07 10.38 -4.67
C GLN A 185 -7.67 10.98 -6.03
N GLN A 186 -7.92 10.28 -7.14
CA GLN A 186 -7.66 10.79 -8.49
C GLN A 186 -8.53 12.02 -8.81
N VAL A 187 -9.82 11.96 -8.47
CA VAL A 187 -10.73 13.12 -8.65
C VAL A 187 -10.27 14.31 -7.82
N ASN A 188 -9.91 14.10 -6.55
CA ASN A 188 -9.40 15.19 -5.70
C ASN A 188 -8.09 15.78 -6.24
N ALA A 189 -7.17 14.95 -6.72
CA ALA A 189 -5.93 15.42 -7.33
C ALA A 189 -6.19 16.24 -8.61
N TYR A 190 -7.12 15.78 -9.44
CA TYR A 190 -7.52 16.49 -10.66
C TYR A 190 -8.19 17.85 -10.35
N LEU A 191 -9.09 17.89 -9.37
CA LEU A 191 -9.75 19.13 -8.93
C LEU A 191 -8.75 20.15 -8.39
N LEU A 192 -7.79 19.69 -7.55
CA LEU A 192 -6.73 20.56 -7.05
C LEU A 192 -5.89 21.15 -8.17
N ASN A 193 -5.45 20.33 -9.14
CA ASN A 193 -4.66 20.81 -10.26
C ASN A 193 -5.43 21.85 -11.09
N ASN A 194 -6.69 21.61 -11.42
CA ASN A 194 -7.51 22.56 -12.17
C ASN A 194 -7.79 23.86 -11.38
N HIS A 195 -7.92 23.76 -10.08
CA HIS A 195 -8.13 24.96 -9.24
C HIS A 195 -6.89 25.88 -9.24
N TYR A 196 -5.69 25.29 -9.18
CA TYR A 196 -4.43 26.04 -9.26
C TYR A 196 -4.21 26.67 -10.65
N ASP A 197 -4.55 25.98 -11.72
CA ASP A 197 -4.46 26.53 -13.09
C ASP A 197 -5.40 27.72 -13.29
N GLY A 198 -6.60 27.69 -12.70
CA GLY A 198 -7.54 28.81 -12.71
C GLY A 198 -7.00 30.06 -12.01
N LEU A 199 -6.34 29.86 -10.87
CA LEU A 199 -5.73 30.96 -10.11
C LEU A 199 -4.51 31.58 -10.81
N MET A 200 -3.68 30.75 -11.47
CA MET A 200 -2.53 31.24 -12.24
C MET A 200 -2.97 32.05 -13.47
N LYS A 201 -4.01 31.62 -14.18
CA LYS A 201 -4.57 32.38 -15.31
C LYS A 201 -5.18 33.71 -14.86
N SER A 202 -5.85 33.74 -13.72
CA SER A 202 -6.40 34.98 -13.13
C SER A 202 -5.30 35.95 -12.67
N GLY A 203 -4.19 35.44 -12.12
CA GLY A 203 -3.04 36.27 -11.72
C GLY A 203 -2.29 36.90 -12.88
N SER A 204 -2.17 36.19 -14.01
CA SER A 204 -1.50 36.70 -15.24
C SER A 204 -2.26 37.84 -15.90
N MET A 205 -3.58 37.92 -15.79
CA MET A 205 -4.36 39.03 -16.37
C MET A 205 -4.23 40.34 -15.58
N ARG A 206 -3.74 40.31 -14.33
CA ARG A 206 -3.64 41.50 -13.48
C ARG A 206 -2.30 42.23 -13.60
N SER A 207 -1.36 41.72 -14.36
CA SER A 207 -0.02 42.30 -14.55
C SER A 207 0.20 42.92 -15.92
N LYS A 208 -0.85 43.42 -16.64
CA LYS A 208 -0.64 44.29 -17.79
C LYS A 208 -0.27 45.68 -17.31
N PRO A 209 0.97 46.16 -17.56
CA PRO A 209 1.29 47.55 -17.27
C PRO A 209 0.47 48.45 -18.17
N THR A 210 -0.28 49.35 -17.59
CA THR A 210 -0.84 50.53 -18.27
C THR A 210 0.33 51.44 -18.63
N ILE A 211 0.61 51.58 -19.92
CA ILE A 211 1.46 52.63 -20.50
C ILE A 211 0.65 53.90 -20.55
#